data_68daf6c38fc5e19bd83cf57083484a81
#
_entry.id   68daf6c38fc5e19bd83cf57083484a81
#
_cell.length_a   1.000
_cell.length_b   1.000
_cell.length_c   1.000
_cell.angle_alpha   90.00
_cell.angle_beta   90.00
_cell.angle_gamma   90.00
#
_symmetry.space_group_name_H-M   'P 1'
#
loop_
_entity.id
_entity.type
_entity.pdbx_description
1 polymer ?
#
loop_
_entity_poly.entity_id
_entity_poly.type
_entity_poly.pdbx_seq_one_letter_code
_entity_poly.pdbx_strand_id
1 'polypeptide(L)'
;GKHGESNAKDRALEALTAVGLADRVHHQPQEMSGGQMQRVAIARALINDPVLILADEPTGNLDSRTGREIMGLLKTLHERGRTIVMVTHEDDIAAYAGRIIRLRDGLIDTDHLNGVSHPIPPAQEALHETL
;
A
#
# COMPACT_ATOMS: atom_id res chain seq x y z
N GLY A 1 1.20 -23.89 20.12
CA GLY A 1 0.15 -24.15 21.08
C GLY A 1 -1.22 -23.79 20.54
N LYS A 2 -2.23 -24.02 21.34
CA LYS A 2 -3.62 -23.75 20.97
C LYS A 2 -3.87 -22.29 20.60
N HIS A 3 -3.10 -21.38 21.14
CA HIS A 3 -3.22 -19.95 20.85
C HIS A 3 -2.69 -19.59 19.44
N GLY A 4 -1.73 -20.36 18.90
CA GLY A 4 -1.15 -20.07 17.61
C GLY A 4 -2.11 -20.30 16.44
N GLU A 5 -2.80 -21.44 16.41
CA GLU A 5 -3.72 -21.79 15.30
C GLU A 5 -4.96 -20.92 15.30
N SER A 6 -5.56 -20.70 16.47
CA SER A 6 -6.73 -19.82 16.63
C SER A 6 -6.38 -18.39 16.18
N ASN A 7 -5.24 -17.87 16.62
CA ASN A 7 -4.78 -16.53 16.24
C ASN A 7 -4.49 -16.42 14.74
N ALA A 8 -3.95 -17.46 14.12
CA ALA A 8 -3.66 -17.46 12.70
C ALA A 8 -4.94 -17.35 11.85
N LYS A 9 -5.97 -18.15 12.21
CA LYS A 9 -7.29 -18.08 11.54
C LYS A 9 -7.95 -16.73 11.76
N ASP A 10 -7.95 -16.24 12.98
CA ASP A 10 -8.56 -14.94 13.33
C ASP A 10 -7.86 -13.80 12.60
N ARG A 11 -6.52 -13.82 12.55
CA ARG A 11 -5.75 -12.81 11.80
C ARG A 11 -6.00 -12.87 10.32
N ALA A 12 -6.11 -14.06 9.74
CA ALA A 12 -6.43 -14.22 8.33
C ALA A 12 -7.82 -13.67 8.01
N LEU A 13 -8.81 -13.98 8.86
CA LEU A 13 -10.16 -13.48 8.67
C LEU A 13 -10.23 -11.96 8.84
N GLU A 14 -9.56 -11.40 9.84
CA GLU A 14 -9.46 -9.96 10.02
C GLU A 14 -8.83 -9.29 8.81
N ALA A 15 -7.74 -9.85 8.27
CA ALA A 15 -7.08 -9.32 7.09
C ALA A 15 -7.99 -9.36 5.87
N LEU A 16 -8.70 -10.46 5.64
CA LEU A 16 -9.66 -10.56 4.53
C LEU A 16 -10.83 -9.60 4.70
N THR A 17 -11.31 -9.42 5.92
CA THR A 17 -12.36 -8.45 6.24
C THR A 17 -11.89 -7.03 5.95
N ALA A 18 -10.66 -6.69 6.33
CA ALA A 18 -10.08 -5.37 6.10
C ALA A 18 -10.00 -5.01 4.61
N VAL A 19 -9.86 -6.01 3.74
CA VAL A 19 -9.79 -5.79 2.29
C VAL A 19 -11.11 -6.09 1.56
N GLY A 20 -12.19 -6.36 2.31
CA GLY A 20 -13.51 -6.58 1.74
C GLY A 20 -13.73 -7.95 1.10
N LEU A 21 -13.00 -8.98 1.53
CA LEU A 21 -13.08 -10.32 0.95
C LEU A 21 -13.59 -11.38 1.94
N ALA A 22 -14.16 -11.01 3.08
CA ALA A 22 -14.60 -11.96 4.09
C ALA A 22 -15.63 -12.96 3.56
N ASP A 23 -16.51 -12.53 2.68
CA ASP A 23 -17.54 -13.36 2.05
C ASP A 23 -17.01 -14.24 0.92
N ARG A 24 -15.73 -14.09 0.55
CA ARG A 24 -15.10 -14.81 -0.57
C ARG A 24 -13.98 -15.73 -0.14
N VAL A 25 -13.91 -16.09 1.15
CA VAL A 25 -12.83 -16.91 1.70
C VAL A 25 -12.77 -18.32 1.11
N HIS A 26 -13.87 -18.81 0.53
CA HIS A 26 -13.94 -20.13 -0.09
C HIS A 26 -13.75 -20.12 -1.60
N HIS A 27 -13.58 -18.94 -2.22
CA HIS A 27 -13.34 -18.85 -3.65
C HIS A 27 -11.93 -19.33 -4.02
N GLN A 28 -11.84 -20.06 -5.11
CA GLN A 28 -10.54 -20.45 -5.66
C GLN A 28 -9.87 -19.25 -6.33
N PRO A 29 -8.51 -19.17 -6.35
CA PRO A 29 -7.81 -18.04 -6.97
C PRO A 29 -8.20 -17.77 -8.42
N GLN A 30 -8.48 -18.79 -9.21
CA GLN A 30 -8.88 -18.64 -10.61
C GLN A 30 -10.26 -18.02 -10.77
N GLU A 31 -11.07 -17.97 -9.72
CA GLU A 31 -12.38 -17.34 -9.74
C GLU A 31 -12.33 -15.85 -9.42
N MET A 32 -11.17 -15.34 -9.06
CA MET A 32 -11.00 -13.98 -8.62
C MET A 32 -10.60 -13.03 -9.75
N SER A 33 -11.17 -11.81 -9.73
CA SER A 33 -10.74 -10.73 -10.60
C SER A 33 -9.33 -10.23 -10.22
N GLY A 34 -8.71 -9.43 -11.09
CA GLY A 34 -7.43 -8.79 -10.80
C GLY A 34 -7.46 -7.96 -9.52
N GLY A 35 -8.54 -7.20 -9.30
CA GLY A 35 -8.71 -6.41 -8.08
C GLY A 35 -8.85 -7.28 -6.84
N GLN A 36 -9.57 -8.40 -6.93
CA GLN A 36 -9.70 -9.34 -5.82
C GLN A 36 -8.36 -10.00 -5.50
N MET A 37 -7.59 -10.36 -6.51
CA MET A 37 -6.23 -10.90 -6.31
C MET A 37 -5.32 -9.89 -5.64
N GLN A 38 -5.42 -8.61 -6.00
CA GLN A 38 -4.65 -7.55 -5.35
C GLN A 38 -5.08 -7.36 -3.89
N ARG A 39 -6.39 -7.44 -3.61
CA ARG A 39 -6.89 -7.40 -2.23
C ARG A 39 -6.37 -8.55 -1.39
N VAL A 40 -6.29 -9.75 -1.96
CA VAL A 40 -5.68 -10.92 -1.28
C VAL A 40 -4.21 -10.66 -0.98
N ALA A 41 -3.47 -10.08 -1.93
CA ALA A 41 -2.06 -9.74 -1.72
C ALA A 41 -1.90 -8.74 -0.54
N ILE A 42 -2.76 -7.74 -0.46
CA ILE A 42 -2.78 -6.78 0.65
C ILE A 42 -3.12 -7.49 1.97
N ALA A 43 -4.14 -8.36 1.96
CA ALA A 43 -4.52 -9.13 3.14
C ALA A 43 -3.36 -9.99 3.65
N ARG A 44 -2.60 -10.62 2.75
CA ARG A 44 -1.40 -11.39 3.11
C ARG A 44 -0.37 -10.52 3.84
N ALA A 45 -0.17 -9.30 3.36
CA ALA A 45 0.73 -8.37 4.04
C ALA A 45 0.22 -8.02 5.44
N LEU A 46 -1.10 -7.91 5.63
CA LEU A 46 -1.71 -7.51 6.89
C LEU A 46 -1.71 -8.59 7.98
N ILE A 47 -1.58 -9.88 7.60
CA ILE A 47 -1.68 -11.00 8.54
C ILE A 47 -0.70 -10.85 9.71
N ASN A 48 0.50 -10.35 9.45
CA ASN A 48 1.54 -10.17 10.47
C ASN A 48 1.49 -8.80 11.16
N ASP A 49 0.43 -8.03 10.95
CA ASP A 49 0.23 -6.70 11.53
C ASP A 49 1.44 -5.78 11.34
N PRO A 50 1.90 -5.56 10.10
CA PRO A 50 3.11 -4.77 9.85
C PRO A 50 2.88 -3.30 10.11
N VAL A 51 3.95 -2.60 10.52
CA VAL A 51 3.92 -1.13 10.63
C VAL A 51 4.18 -0.48 9.27
N LEU A 52 4.79 -1.21 8.36
CA LEU A 52 5.17 -0.72 7.02
C LEU A 52 4.64 -1.68 5.95
N ILE A 53 3.96 -1.14 4.97
CA ILE A 53 3.50 -1.87 3.80
C ILE A 53 4.21 -1.28 2.58
N LEU A 54 4.82 -2.17 1.79
CA LEU A 54 5.44 -1.82 0.52
C LEU A 54 4.50 -2.18 -0.62
N ALA A 55 4.09 -1.20 -1.41
CA ALA A 55 3.21 -1.39 -2.54
C ALA A 55 3.93 -1.00 -3.83
N ASP A 56 4.33 -2.01 -4.60
CA ASP A 56 5.05 -1.80 -5.88
C ASP A 56 4.06 -1.87 -7.04
N GLU A 57 3.82 -0.73 -7.70
CA GLU A 57 2.86 -0.58 -8.79
C GLU A 57 1.50 -1.22 -8.46
N PRO A 58 0.84 -0.79 -7.37
CA PRO A 58 -0.32 -1.51 -6.82
C PRO A 58 -1.53 -1.55 -7.74
N THR A 59 -1.60 -0.68 -8.75
CA THR A 59 -2.69 -0.62 -9.71
C THR A 59 -2.28 -1.07 -11.11
N GLY A 60 -1.06 -1.59 -11.26
CA GLY A 60 -0.59 -2.13 -12.53
C GLY A 60 -1.50 -3.27 -13.01
N ASN A 61 -1.88 -3.26 -14.27
CA ASN A 61 -2.76 -4.24 -14.90
C ASN A 61 -4.22 -4.21 -14.41
N LEU A 62 -4.62 -3.17 -13.67
CA LEU A 62 -6.01 -2.98 -13.27
C LEU A 62 -6.66 -1.89 -14.12
N ASP A 63 -7.96 -2.05 -14.38
CA ASP A 63 -8.74 -0.98 -14.98
C ASP A 63 -8.83 0.23 -14.02
N SER A 64 -9.16 1.40 -14.55
CA SER A 64 -9.13 2.64 -13.77
C SER A 64 -10.05 2.60 -12.55
N ARG A 65 -11.23 2.01 -12.68
CA ARG A 65 -12.19 1.90 -11.57
C ARG A 65 -11.64 1.01 -10.45
N THR A 66 -11.15 -0.18 -10.80
CA THR A 66 -10.59 -1.12 -9.84
C THR A 66 -9.32 -0.54 -9.21
N GLY A 67 -8.50 0.14 -10.00
CA GLY A 67 -7.32 0.84 -9.50
C GLY A 67 -7.66 1.86 -8.43
N ARG A 68 -8.71 2.67 -8.64
CA ARG A 68 -9.16 3.65 -7.64
C ARG A 68 -9.65 2.96 -6.38
N GLU A 69 -10.32 1.83 -6.49
CA GLU A 69 -10.76 1.05 -5.33
C GLU A 69 -9.58 0.55 -4.49
N ILE A 70 -8.54 0.05 -5.15
CA ILE A 70 -7.32 -0.39 -4.46
C ILE A 70 -6.61 0.79 -3.79
N MET A 71 -6.52 1.94 -4.45
CA MET A 71 -5.92 3.13 -3.85
C MET A 71 -6.73 3.62 -2.66
N GLY A 72 -8.05 3.58 -2.74
CA GLY A 72 -8.94 3.90 -1.61
C GLY A 72 -8.71 2.98 -0.42
N LEU A 73 -8.50 1.69 -0.67
CA LEU A 73 -8.18 0.71 0.36
C LEU A 73 -6.86 1.04 1.04
N LEU A 74 -5.81 1.30 0.27
CA LEU A 74 -4.50 1.67 0.82
C LEU A 74 -4.58 2.95 1.65
N LYS A 75 -5.33 3.95 1.18
CA LYS A 75 -5.56 5.18 1.93
C LYS A 75 -6.24 4.91 3.27
N THR A 76 -7.26 4.05 3.29
CA THR A 76 -7.96 3.66 4.51
C THR A 76 -7.00 2.99 5.50
N LEU A 77 -6.15 2.10 5.03
CA LEU A 77 -5.16 1.43 5.86
C LEU A 77 -4.16 2.43 6.45
N HIS A 78 -3.74 3.41 5.67
CA HIS A 78 -2.88 4.50 6.16
C HIS A 78 -3.58 5.32 7.25
N GLU A 79 -4.84 5.68 7.06
CA GLU A 79 -5.62 6.42 8.04
C GLU A 79 -5.81 5.66 9.34
N ARG A 80 -5.72 4.33 9.30
CA ARG A 80 -5.77 3.47 10.48
C ARG A 80 -4.41 3.28 11.16
N GLY A 81 -3.41 4.03 10.73
CA GLY A 81 -2.10 4.07 11.38
C GLY A 81 -1.00 3.29 10.70
N ARG A 82 -1.24 2.76 9.49
CA ARG A 82 -0.22 2.03 8.75
C ARG A 82 0.63 2.98 7.92
N THR A 83 1.94 2.75 7.89
CA THR A 83 2.83 3.45 6.97
C THR A 83 2.86 2.69 5.65
N ILE A 84 2.62 3.40 4.55
CA ILE A 84 2.63 2.79 3.22
C ILE A 84 3.68 3.50 2.37
N VAL A 85 4.60 2.73 1.83
CA VAL A 85 5.55 3.19 0.83
C VAL A 85 5.12 2.60 -0.51
N MET A 86 4.80 3.47 -1.45
CA MET A 86 4.31 3.05 -2.76
C MET A 86 5.31 3.42 -3.83
N VAL A 87 5.59 2.50 -4.72
CA VAL A 87 6.41 2.73 -5.90
C VAL A 87 5.50 2.75 -7.11
N THR A 88 5.53 3.84 -7.88
CA THR A 88 4.74 3.96 -9.10
C THR A 88 5.41 4.93 -10.07
N HIS A 89 5.15 4.75 -11.36
CA HIS A 89 5.55 5.69 -12.40
C HIS A 89 4.35 6.52 -12.91
N GLU A 90 3.17 6.33 -12.30
CA GLU A 90 1.94 7.02 -12.68
C GLU A 90 1.68 8.20 -11.75
N ASP A 91 1.61 9.41 -12.30
CA ASP A 91 1.42 10.63 -11.51
C ASP A 91 0.08 10.69 -10.78
N ASP A 92 -0.98 10.20 -11.39
CA ASP A 92 -2.30 10.15 -10.77
C ASP A 92 -2.34 9.20 -9.55
N ILE A 93 -1.58 8.12 -9.60
CA ILE A 93 -1.44 7.19 -8.48
C ILE A 93 -0.56 7.82 -7.39
N ALA A 94 0.55 8.44 -7.77
CA ALA A 94 1.41 9.15 -6.82
C ALA A 94 0.65 10.23 -6.05
N ALA A 95 -0.33 10.86 -6.68
CA ALA A 95 -1.13 11.92 -6.06
C ALA A 95 -1.93 11.47 -4.83
N TYR A 96 -2.14 10.17 -4.63
CA TYR A 96 -2.77 9.66 -3.40
C TYR A 96 -1.86 9.75 -2.17
N ALA A 97 -0.54 9.86 -2.37
CA ALA A 97 0.41 9.89 -1.27
C ALA A 97 0.49 11.27 -0.62
N GLY A 98 0.74 11.30 0.68
CA GLY A 98 0.97 12.54 1.41
C GLY A 98 2.34 13.15 1.17
N ARG A 99 3.30 12.34 0.73
CA ARG A 99 4.65 12.76 0.38
C ARG A 99 5.08 12.05 -0.90
N ILE A 100 5.63 12.80 -1.83
CA ILE A 100 6.09 12.27 -3.12
C ILE A 100 7.58 12.54 -3.27
N ILE A 101 8.33 11.46 -3.45
CA ILE A 101 9.77 11.53 -3.74
C ILE A 101 9.98 11.04 -5.16
N ARG A 102 10.51 11.91 -6.02
CA ARG A 102 10.83 11.55 -7.40
C ARG A 102 12.30 11.22 -7.52
N LEU A 103 12.57 10.10 -8.15
CA LEU A 103 13.93 9.64 -8.41
C LEU A 103 14.28 9.85 -9.88
N ARG A 104 15.52 10.20 -10.14
CA ARG A 104 16.07 10.32 -11.49
C ARG A 104 17.50 9.85 -11.47
N ASP A 105 17.82 8.88 -12.33
CA ASP A 105 19.15 8.29 -12.44
C ASP A 105 19.72 7.82 -11.08
N GLY A 106 18.85 7.23 -10.25
CA GLY A 106 19.22 6.72 -8.94
C GLY A 106 19.40 7.77 -7.84
N LEU A 107 19.10 9.04 -8.15
CA LEU A 107 19.21 10.15 -7.20
C LEU A 107 17.84 10.77 -6.94
N ILE A 108 17.69 11.39 -5.77
CA ILE A 108 16.47 12.14 -5.45
C ILE A 108 16.45 13.43 -6.26
N ASP A 109 15.44 13.55 -7.13
CA ASP A 109 15.22 14.75 -7.94
C ASP A 109 14.33 15.75 -7.21
N THR A 110 13.20 15.31 -6.69
CA THR A 110 12.30 16.16 -5.91
C THR A 110 11.74 15.40 -4.71
N ASP A 111 11.38 16.12 -3.67
CA ASP A 111 10.72 15.60 -2.48
C ASP A 111 9.80 16.70 -1.96
N HIS A 112 8.50 16.43 -1.94
CA HIS A 112 7.53 17.42 -1.48
C HIS A 112 6.34 16.76 -0.80
N LEU A 113 5.70 17.52 0.08
CA LEU A 113 4.44 17.13 0.70
C LEU A 113 3.30 17.48 -0.25
N ASN A 114 2.44 16.50 -0.51
CA ASN A 114 1.32 16.66 -1.42
C ASN A 114 0.24 17.54 -0.79
N GLY A 115 -0.24 18.53 -1.56
CA GLY A 115 -1.28 19.43 -1.12
C GLY A 115 -0.83 20.52 -0.14
N VAL A 116 0.45 20.54 0.26
CA VAL A 116 1.00 21.56 1.15
C VAL A 116 2.39 21.96 0.64
N SER A 117 2.59 23.27 0.47
CA SER A 117 3.89 23.82 0.06
C SER A 117 4.78 23.94 1.29
N HIS A 118 5.59 22.93 1.53
CA HIS A 118 6.56 22.93 2.62
C HIS A 118 7.99 22.88 2.09
N PRO A 119 8.94 23.52 2.76
CA PRO A 119 10.35 23.36 2.41
C PRO A 119 10.81 21.91 2.62
N ILE A 120 11.85 21.52 1.89
CA ILE A 120 12.46 20.19 2.00
C ILE A 120 12.91 19.97 3.46
N PRO A 121 12.57 18.83 4.07
CA PRO A 121 13.01 18.54 5.44
C PRO A 121 14.55 18.55 5.58
N PRO A 122 15.08 19.04 6.69
CA PRO A 122 16.53 19.12 6.90
C PRO A 122 17.29 17.80 6.71
N ALA A 123 16.64 16.69 7.05
CA ALA A 123 17.23 15.35 6.87
C ALA A 123 17.56 15.02 5.42
N GLN A 124 16.89 15.67 4.47
CA GLN A 124 17.13 15.44 3.06
C GLN A 124 18.31 16.24 2.52
N GLU A 125 18.52 17.43 3.05
CA GLU A 125 19.73 18.19 2.74
C GLU A 125 20.98 17.42 3.17
N ALA A 126 20.92 16.77 4.34
CA ALA A 126 21.99 15.93 4.82
C ALA A 126 22.28 14.72 3.92
N LEU A 127 21.24 14.12 3.33
CA LEU A 127 21.39 13.02 2.39
C LEU A 127 22.00 13.47 1.07
N HIS A 128 21.68 14.66 0.59
CA HIS A 128 22.30 15.23 -0.61
C HIS A 128 23.78 15.55 -0.41
N GLU A 129 24.15 15.98 0.76
CA GLU A 129 25.55 16.28 1.09
C GLU A 129 26.42 15.01 1.21
N THR A 130 25.80 13.88 1.59
CA THR A 130 26.50 12.60 1.80
C THR A 130 26.68 11.81 0.49
N LEU A 131 25.88 12.07 -0.50
CA LEU A 131 25.90 11.40 -1.80
C LEU A 131 26.68 12.20 -2.84
#